data_3c2a91e56d969be087015df0d24c8bfa
#
_entry.id   3c2a91e56d969be087015df0d24c8bfa
#
_cell.length_a   1.000
_cell.length_b   1.000
_cell.length_c   1.000
_cell.angle_alpha   90.00
_cell.angle_beta   90.00
_cell.angle_gamma   90.00
#
_symmetry.space_group_name_H-M   'P 1'
#
loop_
_entity.id
_entity.type
_entity.pdbx_description
1 polymer ?
#
loop_
_entity_poly.entity_id
_entity_poly.type
_entity_poly.pdbx_seq_one_letter_code
_entity_poly.pdbx_strand_id
1 'polypeptide(L)'
;MKLIKLTALMSLLFVLVFSMTSCEKNAEKRQTTEYEKTGIVMSGAQETPAVPSPALGTMDVLYSKETRTLTYKVTWSGLTDSLSAMHIHGLAPTGFAAGVIQNIVAASNSIFPQRTSGKYTFLKSGSISGTLLADGVAVKEQDILNGVYYMNIHTPAYPGGEIRGQITFNQ
;
A
#
# COMPACT_ATOMS: atom_id res chain seq x y z
N MET A 1 -25.94 -45.18 -51.25
CA MET A 1 -26.56 -44.09 -50.45
C MET A 1 -26.25 -44.14 -48.96
N LYS A 2 -26.12 -45.31 -48.29
CA LYS A 2 -25.83 -45.33 -46.82
C LYS A 2 -24.40 -44.90 -46.46
N LEU A 3 -23.39 -45.19 -47.32
CA LEU A 3 -21.97 -44.82 -47.03
C LEU A 3 -21.71 -43.30 -47.08
N ILE A 4 -22.34 -42.58 -48.02
CA ILE A 4 -22.21 -41.14 -48.18
C ILE A 4 -22.81 -40.40 -46.97
N LYS A 5 -23.90 -40.93 -46.39
CA LYS A 5 -24.54 -40.32 -45.19
C LYS A 5 -23.67 -40.51 -43.95
N LEU A 6 -22.91 -41.60 -43.84
CA LEU A 6 -22.05 -41.89 -42.69
C LEU A 6 -20.80 -41.02 -42.70
N THR A 7 -20.19 -40.80 -43.88
CA THR A 7 -19.03 -39.89 -44.01
C THR A 7 -19.38 -38.45 -43.76
N ALA A 8 -20.53 -37.96 -44.20
CA ALA A 8 -20.99 -36.60 -43.92
C ALA A 8 -21.26 -36.38 -42.40
N LEU A 9 -21.79 -37.41 -41.72
CA LEU A 9 -22.04 -37.32 -40.28
C LEU A 9 -20.73 -37.32 -39.49
N MET A 10 -19.74 -38.13 -39.87
CA MET A 10 -18.41 -38.13 -39.24
C MET A 10 -17.65 -36.82 -39.48
N SER A 11 -17.75 -36.24 -40.69
CA SER A 11 -17.12 -34.94 -40.98
C SER A 11 -17.75 -33.80 -40.17
N LEU A 12 -19.06 -33.82 -39.97
CA LEU A 12 -19.77 -32.84 -39.15
C LEU A 12 -19.37 -32.96 -37.67
N LEU A 13 -19.20 -34.17 -37.14
CA LEU A 13 -18.76 -34.41 -35.78
C LEU A 13 -17.31 -33.95 -35.53
N PHE A 14 -16.44 -34.17 -36.54
CA PHE A 14 -15.03 -33.71 -36.47
C PHE A 14 -14.89 -32.19 -36.46
N VAL A 15 -15.71 -31.48 -37.23
CA VAL A 15 -15.75 -30.00 -37.21
C VAL A 15 -16.28 -29.46 -35.90
N LEU A 16 -17.28 -30.14 -35.29
CA LEU A 16 -17.83 -29.70 -33.99
C LEU A 16 -16.81 -29.88 -32.83
N VAL A 17 -15.99 -30.92 -32.88
CA VAL A 17 -14.95 -31.15 -31.83
C VAL A 17 -13.81 -30.13 -31.94
N PHE A 18 -13.42 -29.69 -33.17
CA PHE A 18 -12.38 -28.69 -33.37
C PHE A 18 -12.81 -27.27 -32.99
N SER A 19 -14.10 -26.96 -33.01
CA SER A 19 -14.60 -25.64 -32.60
C SER A 19 -14.65 -25.44 -31.08
N MET A 20 -14.52 -26.51 -30.29
CA MET A 20 -14.51 -26.41 -28.82
C MET A 20 -13.10 -26.17 -28.23
N THR A 21 -12.04 -26.37 -29.01
CA THR A 21 -10.65 -26.19 -28.54
C THR A 21 -10.09 -24.78 -28.75
N SER A 22 -10.85 -23.87 -29.36
CA SER A 22 -10.38 -22.51 -29.67
C SER A 22 -10.65 -21.50 -28.55
N CYS A 23 -11.34 -21.86 -27.48
CA CYS A 23 -11.74 -20.91 -26.43
C CYS A 23 -10.76 -20.80 -25.25
N GLU A 24 -9.75 -21.68 -25.13
CA GLU A 24 -8.83 -21.68 -23.99
C GLU A 24 -7.51 -20.93 -24.21
N LYS A 25 -7.21 -20.47 -25.43
CA LYS A 25 -5.91 -19.84 -25.72
C LYS A 25 -5.86 -18.32 -25.51
N ASN A 26 -6.99 -17.69 -25.20
CA ASN A 26 -7.07 -16.25 -24.94
C ASN A 26 -7.65 -15.96 -23.54
N ALA A 27 -7.34 -16.78 -22.55
CA ALA A 27 -7.37 -16.26 -21.19
C ALA A 27 -6.20 -15.25 -21.10
N GLU A 28 -6.44 -14.02 -21.54
CA GLU A 28 -5.56 -12.88 -21.22
C GLU A 28 -5.25 -13.00 -19.75
N LYS A 29 -3.97 -13.19 -19.43
CA LYS A 29 -3.48 -13.11 -18.06
C LYS A 29 -3.95 -11.75 -17.57
N ARG A 30 -5.03 -11.71 -16.79
CA ARG A 30 -5.57 -10.46 -16.24
C ARG A 30 -4.43 -9.84 -15.46
N GLN A 31 -3.81 -8.82 -16.05
CA GLN A 31 -2.70 -8.15 -15.43
C GLN A 31 -3.25 -7.46 -14.19
N THR A 32 -2.77 -7.82 -13.02
CA THR A 32 -3.16 -7.17 -11.78
C THR A 32 -2.83 -5.70 -11.89
N THR A 33 -3.86 -4.85 -11.88
CA THR A 33 -3.73 -3.40 -11.97
C THR A 33 -3.79 -2.72 -10.60
N GLU A 34 -4.23 -3.45 -9.58
CA GLU A 34 -4.36 -2.97 -8.22
C GLU A 34 -3.69 -3.94 -7.24
N TYR A 35 -3.01 -3.39 -6.27
CA TYR A 35 -2.31 -4.09 -5.20
C TYR A 35 -2.79 -3.53 -3.87
N GLU A 36 -3.34 -4.39 -3.02
CA GLU A 36 -3.91 -4.00 -1.74
C GLU A 36 -3.26 -4.76 -0.58
N LYS A 37 -3.11 -4.09 0.52
CA LYS A 37 -2.79 -4.68 1.82
C LYS A 37 -3.48 -3.90 2.92
N THR A 38 -4.24 -4.62 3.75
CA THR A 38 -4.91 -4.06 4.91
C THR A 38 -4.26 -4.54 6.20
N GLY A 39 -4.42 -3.76 7.28
CA GLY A 39 -3.97 -4.15 8.60
C GLY A 39 -2.46 -4.25 8.77
N ILE A 40 -1.67 -3.53 7.98
CA ILE A 40 -0.21 -3.45 8.19
C ILE A 40 0.03 -2.87 9.58
N VAL A 41 0.66 -3.64 10.45
CA VAL A 41 0.95 -3.21 11.82
C VAL A 41 2.04 -2.15 11.83
N MET A 42 1.84 -1.11 12.63
CA MET A 42 2.84 -0.09 12.94
C MET A 42 3.17 -0.16 14.44
N SER A 43 4.44 -0.24 14.78
CA SER A 43 4.90 -0.35 16.17
C SER A 43 6.30 0.23 16.36
N GLY A 44 6.66 0.52 17.60
CA GLY A 44 8.01 0.98 17.97
C GLY A 44 9.08 -0.08 17.70
N ALA A 45 8.73 -1.36 17.74
CA ALA A 45 9.67 -2.45 17.44
C ALA A 45 10.13 -2.47 15.98
N GLN A 46 9.40 -1.82 15.08
CA GLN A 46 9.76 -1.71 13.66
C GLN A 46 10.59 -0.46 13.35
N GLU A 47 10.76 0.46 14.29
CA GLU A 47 11.66 1.61 14.14
C GLU A 47 13.13 1.17 14.09
N THR A 48 13.96 2.05 13.57
CA THR A 48 15.40 1.79 13.42
C THR A 48 16.20 2.98 13.96
N PRO A 49 16.78 2.85 15.17
CA PRO A 49 16.70 1.69 16.09
C PRO A 49 15.29 1.49 16.67
N ALA A 50 15.01 0.27 17.15
CA ALA A 50 13.73 -0.04 17.77
C ALA A 50 13.47 0.83 19.01
N VAL A 51 12.20 1.20 19.21
CA VAL A 51 11.74 2.10 20.26
C VAL A 51 10.80 1.34 21.21
N PRO A 52 10.99 1.43 22.52
CA PRO A 52 10.12 0.77 23.51
C PRO A 52 8.83 1.56 23.76
N SER A 53 8.06 1.85 22.69
CA SER A 53 6.77 2.53 22.80
C SER A 53 5.63 1.53 22.93
N PRO A 54 4.62 1.80 23.79
CA PRO A 54 3.38 1.03 23.84
C PRO A 54 2.41 1.38 22.70
N ALA A 55 2.70 2.43 21.93
CA ALA A 55 1.85 2.89 20.83
C ALA A 55 1.76 1.85 19.72
N LEU A 56 0.58 1.74 19.15
CA LEU A 56 0.30 0.86 18.00
C LEU A 56 -0.45 1.64 16.92
N GLY A 57 -0.23 1.24 15.69
CA GLY A 57 -0.99 1.71 14.54
C GLY A 57 -1.29 0.58 13.58
N THR A 58 -2.21 0.87 12.66
CA THR A 58 -2.50 0.05 11.49
C THR A 58 -2.51 0.92 10.26
N MET A 59 -2.09 0.36 9.15
CA MET A 59 -2.08 1.03 7.85
C MET A 59 -2.73 0.11 6.81
N ASP A 60 -3.67 0.66 6.05
CA ASP A 60 -4.23 0.06 4.85
C ASP A 60 -3.66 0.79 3.65
N VAL A 61 -3.27 0.07 2.62
CA VAL A 61 -2.68 0.63 1.39
C VAL A 61 -3.30 0.00 0.16
N LEU A 62 -3.50 0.82 -0.87
CA LEU A 62 -3.93 0.41 -2.20
C LEU A 62 -3.07 1.13 -3.23
N TYR A 63 -2.37 0.39 -4.08
CA TYR A 63 -1.66 0.94 -5.23
C TYR A 63 -2.39 0.60 -6.52
N SER A 64 -2.73 1.61 -7.30
CA SER A 64 -3.33 1.46 -8.63
C SER A 64 -2.28 1.80 -9.70
N LYS A 65 -2.01 0.85 -10.59
CA LYS A 65 -1.14 1.06 -11.78
C LYS A 65 -1.77 2.03 -12.77
N GLU A 66 -3.09 2.03 -12.87
CA GLU A 66 -3.82 2.89 -13.81
C GLU A 66 -3.62 4.36 -13.46
N THR A 67 -3.81 4.72 -12.20
CA THR A 67 -3.63 6.09 -11.70
C THR A 67 -2.21 6.38 -11.24
N ARG A 68 -1.36 5.36 -11.15
CA ARG A 68 0.00 5.42 -10.56
C ARG A 68 0.00 6.01 -9.16
N THR A 69 -1.00 5.69 -8.37
CA THR A 69 -1.19 6.29 -7.05
C THR A 69 -1.27 5.22 -5.97
N LEU A 70 -0.48 5.42 -4.93
CA LEU A 70 -0.61 4.72 -3.65
C LEU A 70 -1.57 5.52 -2.78
N THR A 71 -2.71 4.94 -2.44
CA THR A 71 -3.64 5.46 -1.43
C THR A 71 -3.36 4.77 -0.11
N TYR A 72 -3.40 5.51 0.98
CA TYR A 72 -3.20 4.96 2.31
C TYR A 72 -4.21 5.50 3.32
N LYS A 73 -4.51 4.69 4.32
CA LYS A 73 -5.22 5.07 5.53
C LYS A 73 -4.43 4.56 6.73
N VAL A 74 -4.11 5.43 7.66
CA VAL A 74 -3.39 5.13 8.89
C VAL A 74 -4.29 5.42 10.07
N THR A 75 -4.29 4.51 11.04
CA THR A 75 -4.94 4.70 12.34
C THR A 75 -3.92 4.39 13.43
N TRP A 76 -3.87 5.18 14.47
CA TRP A 76 -2.94 5.01 15.58
C TRP A 76 -3.59 5.28 16.91
N SER A 77 -3.00 4.72 17.98
CA SER A 77 -3.43 4.93 19.36
C SER A 77 -2.28 4.79 20.34
N GLY A 78 -2.40 5.45 21.47
CA GLY A 78 -1.50 5.29 22.60
C GLY A 78 -0.12 5.91 22.40
N LEU A 79 0.05 6.92 21.53
CA LEU A 79 1.31 7.66 21.44
C LEU A 79 1.68 8.22 22.83
N THR A 80 2.96 8.14 23.16
CA THR A 80 3.48 8.61 24.45
C THR A 80 3.31 10.12 24.62
N ASP A 81 3.39 10.85 23.51
CA ASP A 81 3.15 12.29 23.46
C ASP A 81 2.27 12.64 22.23
N SER A 82 1.99 13.91 22.03
CA SER A 82 1.25 14.41 20.86
C SER A 82 2.00 14.10 19.57
N LEU A 83 1.26 13.73 18.52
CA LEU A 83 1.82 13.61 17.18
C LEU A 83 2.52 14.92 16.78
N SER A 84 3.80 14.85 16.42
CA SER A 84 4.57 16.02 15.96
C SER A 84 4.80 16.01 14.45
N ALA A 85 4.95 14.84 13.84
CA ALA A 85 5.13 14.67 12.41
C ALA A 85 4.73 13.26 11.97
N MET A 86 4.44 13.11 10.67
CA MET A 86 4.21 11.81 10.02
C MET A 86 4.78 11.87 8.61
N HIS A 87 5.54 10.84 8.25
CA HIS A 87 6.23 10.82 6.96
C HIS A 87 6.10 9.46 6.26
N ILE A 88 6.21 9.51 4.92
CA ILE A 88 6.65 8.35 4.13
C ILE A 88 8.13 8.54 3.83
N HIS A 89 8.89 7.48 4.05
CA HIS A 89 10.32 7.40 3.81
C HIS A 89 10.64 6.35 2.74
N GLY A 90 11.79 6.47 2.09
CA GLY A 90 12.32 5.52 1.12
C GLY A 90 13.67 5.97 0.55
N LEU A 91 14.46 5.10 0.01
CA LEU A 91 14.23 3.66 -0.17
C LEU A 91 14.96 2.90 0.94
N ALA A 92 14.25 2.14 1.72
CA ALA A 92 14.85 1.27 2.73
C ALA A 92 13.96 0.04 2.99
N PRO A 93 14.53 -1.17 2.97
CA PRO A 93 13.84 -2.35 3.45
C PRO A 93 13.67 -2.31 4.97
N THR A 94 12.91 -3.26 5.52
CA THR A 94 12.75 -3.43 6.97
C THR A 94 14.10 -3.50 7.66
N GLY A 95 14.25 -2.77 8.79
CA GLY A 95 15.48 -2.71 9.58
C GLY A 95 16.49 -1.66 9.12
N PHE A 96 16.18 -0.89 8.06
CA PHE A 96 17.03 0.21 7.59
C PHE A 96 16.23 1.53 7.57
N ALA A 97 16.93 2.65 7.76
CA ALA A 97 16.35 3.99 7.69
C ALA A 97 16.65 4.66 6.34
N ALA A 98 15.78 5.56 5.91
CA ALA A 98 15.94 6.37 4.71
C ALA A 98 15.42 7.80 4.90
N GLY A 99 15.69 8.67 3.93
CA GLY A 99 15.20 10.05 3.90
C GLY A 99 13.68 10.14 3.72
N VAL A 100 13.14 11.32 4.01
CA VAL A 100 11.70 11.61 3.81
C VAL A 100 11.41 11.76 2.31
N ILE A 101 10.38 11.07 1.85
CA ILE A 101 9.82 11.17 0.50
C ILE A 101 8.58 12.06 0.51
N GLN A 102 7.72 11.91 1.53
CA GLN A 102 6.51 12.72 1.68
C GLN A 102 6.30 13.14 3.13
N ASN A 103 6.09 14.44 3.35
CA ASN A 103 5.57 14.95 4.60
C ASN A 103 4.04 14.83 4.58
N ILE A 104 3.49 13.98 5.45
CA ILE A 104 2.04 13.82 5.64
C ILE A 104 1.56 14.84 6.65
N VAL A 105 2.26 14.91 7.79
CA VAL A 105 2.10 15.94 8.82
C VAL A 105 3.47 16.55 9.06
N ALA A 106 3.63 17.82 8.73
CA ALA A 106 4.87 18.54 9.01
C ALA A 106 4.78 19.21 10.39
N ALA A 107 5.87 19.23 11.11
CA ALA A 107 5.94 19.87 12.43
C ALA A 107 5.55 21.37 12.40
N SER A 108 5.75 22.02 11.25
CA SER A 108 5.42 23.45 11.04
C SER A 108 4.03 23.69 10.43
N ASN A 109 3.43 22.68 9.80
CA ASN A 109 2.18 22.79 9.06
C ASN A 109 1.19 21.72 9.52
N SER A 110 0.81 21.76 10.82
CA SER A 110 -0.18 20.81 11.28
C SER A 110 -1.55 21.15 10.64
N ILE A 111 -1.89 20.44 9.57
CA ILE A 111 -3.21 20.45 8.94
C ILE A 111 -4.28 19.83 9.86
N PHE A 112 -3.92 19.41 11.05
CA PHE A 112 -4.79 18.88 12.09
C PHE A 112 -4.77 19.73 13.38
N PRO A 113 -5.02 21.05 13.33
CA PRO A 113 -5.36 21.74 14.54
C PRO A 113 -6.85 21.54 14.81
N GLN A 114 -7.19 20.65 15.69
CA GLN A 114 -8.40 20.82 16.45
C GLN A 114 -8.16 22.07 17.32
N ARG A 115 -8.54 23.21 16.78
CA ARG A 115 -8.45 24.47 17.49
C ARG A 115 -9.56 24.54 18.54
N THR A 116 -9.29 24.03 19.71
CA THR A 116 -10.12 24.30 20.88
C THR A 116 -9.37 25.33 21.73
N SER A 117 -9.88 26.56 21.78
CA SER A 117 -9.37 27.66 22.62
C SER A 117 -7.89 28.03 22.50
N GLY A 118 -7.38 28.18 21.26
CA GLY A 118 -6.04 28.73 21.02
C GLY A 118 -4.85 27.80 21.28
N LYS A 119 -5.08 26.56 21.70
CA LYS A 119 -4.07 25.53 21.93
C LYS A 119 -4.21 24.41 20.92
N TYR A 120 -3.15 24.05 20.21
CA TYR A 120 -3.12 22.89 19.32
C TYR A 120 -3.10 21.63 20.18
N THR A 121 -4.17 20.85 20.16
CA THR A 121 -4.19 19.54 20.81
C THR A 121 -3.83 18.50 19.74
N PHE A 122 -2.58 18.10 19.72
CA PHE A 122 -2.13 16.98 18.89
C PHE A 122 -2.66 15.68 19.48
N LEU A 123 -3.24 14.83 18.67
CA LEU A 123 -3.91 13.64 19.14
C LEU A 123 -2.90 12.51 19.41
N LYS A 124 -2.93 11.94 20.61
CA LYS A 124 -2.25 10.68 20.94
C LYS A 124 -2.86 9.48 20.22
N SER A 125 -4.04 9.65 19.65
CA SER A 125 -4.76 8.66 18.84
C SER A 125 -5.49 9.39 17.72
N GLY A 126 -5.60 8.75 16.55
CA GLY A 126 -6.26 9.36 15.41
C GLY A 126 -6.23 8.50 14.16
N SER A 127 -6.69 9.07 13.06
CA SER A 127 -6.64 8.48 11.75
C SER A 127 -6.41 9.54 10.68
N ILE A 128 -5.70 9.18 9.61
CA ILE A 128 -5.48 10.03 8.45
C ILE A 128 -5.50 9.17 7.19
N SER A 129 -5.94 9.77 6.09
CA SER A 129 -5.83 9.18 4.75
C SER A 129 -5.12 10.14 3.81
N GLY A 130 -4.44 9.61 2.81
CA GLY A 130 -3.75 10.40 1.81
C GLY A 130 -3.32 9.57 0.61
N THR A 131 -2.54 10.19 -0.25
CA THR A 131 -2.04 9.57 -1.47
C THR A 131 -0.58 9.94 -1.71
N LEU A 132 0.16 9.04 -2.40
CA LEU A 132 1.50 9.26 -2.91
C LEU A 132 1.50 8.90 -4.39
N LEU A 133 1.87 9.87 -5.25
CA LEU A 133 1.99 9.64 -6.69
C LEU A 133 3.31 8.95 -7.02
N ALA A 134 3.25 7.87 -7.78
CA ALA A 134 4.41 7.28 -8.43
C ALA A 134 4.73 8.07 -9.70
N ASP A 135 5.55 9.10 -9.56
CA ASP A 135 5.93 10.02 -10.65
C ASP A 135 6.91 9.39 -11.66
N GLY A 136 7.48 8.24 -11.30
CA GLY A 136 8.46 7.51 -12.09
C GLY A 136 9.88 8.05 -11.96
N VAL A 137 10.10 9.12 -11.20
CA VAL A 137 11.41 9.77 -10.98
C VAL A 137 11.83 9.59 -9.52
N ALA A 138 11.21 10.31 -8.61
CA ALA A 138 11.48 10.23 -7.17
C ALA A 138 10.77 9.03 -6.53
N VAL A 139 9.57 8.72 -6.99
CA VAL A 139 8.77 7.59 -6.53
C VAL A 139 8.46 6.67 -7.71
N LYS A 140 9.00 5.45 -7.70
CA LYS A 140 8.82 4.48 -8.78
C LYS A 140 7.86 3.38 -8.35
N GLU A 141 7.00 2.95 -9.27
CA GLU A 141 6.08 1.82 -9.07
C GLU A 141 6.80 0.58 -8.54
N GLN A 142 7.93 0.21 -9.18
CA GLN A 142 8.67 -0.97 -8.80
C GLN A 142 9.16 -0.93 -7.35
N ASP A 143 9.58 0.25 -6.87
CA ASP A 143 10.04 0.43 -5.49
C ASP A 143 8.88 0.34 -4.48
N ILE A 144 7.69 0.85 -4.86
CA ILE A 144 6.46 0.68 -4.06
C ILE A 144 6.13 -0.82 -3.93
N LEU A 145 6.10 -1.54 -5.05
CA LEU A 145 5.74 -2.96 -5.08
C LEU A 145 6.81 -3.85 -4.41
N ASN A 146 8.07 -3.44 -4.44
CA ASN A 146 9.17 -4.12 -3.74
C ASN A 146 9.15 -3.89 -2.22
N GLY A 147 8.27 -3.03 -1.70
CA GLY A 147 8.13 -2.81 -0.27
C GLY A 147 9.31 -2.07 0.36
N VAL A 148 9.96 -1.16 -0.37
CA VAL A 148 11.10 -0.37 0.16
C VAL A 148 10.71 1.03 0.63
N TYR A 149 9.40 1.29 0.79
CA TYR A 149 8.88 2.46 1.48
C TYR A 149 8.31 2.07 2.83
N TYR A 150 8.38 2.99 3.79
CA TYR A 150 7.75 2.83 5.09
C TYR A 150 7.14 4.14 5.55
N MET A 151 6.17 4.04 6.44
CA MET A 151 5.57 5.18 7.11
C MET A 151 5.92 5.15 8.59
N ASN A 152 6.19 6.33 9.17
CA ASN A 152 6.37 6.46 10.59
C ASN A 152 5.65 7.69 11.17
N ILE A 153 5.43 7.63 12.47
CA ILE A 153 4.81 8.68 13.28
C ILE A 153 5.83 9.12 14.31
N HIS A 154 6.00 10.43 14.41
CA HIS A 154 6.93 11.06 15.36
C HIS A 154 6.16 11.76 16.47
N THR A 155 6.79 11.82 17.64
CA THR A 155 6.36 12.61 18.78
C THR A 155 7.55 13.40 19.35
N PRO A 156 7.33 14.42 20.21
CA PRO A 156 8.42 15.10 20.91
C PRO A 156 9.28 14.14 21.74
N ALA A 157 8.69 13.08 22.30
CA ALA A 157 9.41 12.07 23.06
C ALA A 157 10.29 11.18 22.14
N TYR A 158 9.90 11.00 20.89
CA TYR A 158 10.59 10.18 19.88
C TYR A 158 10.71 10.96 18.56
N PRO A 159 11.62 11.93 18.49
CA PRO A 159 11.78 12.77 17.30
C PRO A 159 12.32 12.01 16.08
N GLY A 160 12.93 10.85 16.27
CA GLY A 160 13.38 9.95 15.20
C GLY A 160 12.27 9.04 14.64
N GLY A 161 11.11 8.95 15.33
CA GLY A 161 9.99 8.07 15.04
C GLY A 161 9.58 7.28 16.27
N GLU A 162 8.29 7.21 16.56
CA GLU A 162 7.75 6.44 17.68
C GLU A 162 7.19 5.09 17.25
N ILE A 163 6.48 5.06 16.12
CA ILE A 163 5.98 3.83 15.51
C ILE A 163 6.16 3.85 14.00
N ARG A 164 6.51 2.70 13.44
CA ARG A 164 6.77 2.51 12.02
C ARG A 164 6.04 1.28 11.47
N GLY A 165 5.62 1.34 10.20
CA GLY A 165 5.12 0.21 9.43
C GLY A 165 5.69 0.21 8.01
N GLN A 166 6.15 -0.97 7.54
CA GLN A 166 6.64 -1.13 6.18
C GLN A 166 5.46 -1.23 5.21
N ILE A 167 5.48 -0.46 4.13
CA ILE A 167 4.48 -0.54 3.05
C ILE A 167 4.81 -1.78 2.23
N THR A 168 3.94 -2.79 2.30
CA THR A 168 4.09 -4.06 1.59
C THR A 168 2.76 -4.48 1.00
N PHE A 169 2.80 -5.37 -0.01
CA PHE A 169 1.60 -5.93 -0.63
C PHE A 169 1.61 -7.46 -0.54
N ASN A 170 0.44 -8.08 -0.64
CA ASN A 170 0.35 -9.52 -0.84
C ASN A 170 0.75 -9.80 -2.30
N GLN A 171 1.78 -10.59 -2.49
CA GLN A 171 2.18 -11.09 -3.80
C GLN A 171 1.44 -12.39 -4.10
#